data_85f02b578bd657a47504e05a4a82f20c
#
_entry.id   85f02b578bd657a47504e05a4a82f20c
#
_cell.length_a   1.000
_cell.length_b   1.000
_cell.length_c   1.000
_cell.angle_alpha   90.00
_cell.angle_beta   90.00
_cell.angle_gamma   90.00
#
_symmetry.space_group_name_H-M   'P 1'
#
loop_
_entity.id
_entity.type
_entity.pdbx_description
1 polymer ?
#
loop_
_entity_poly.entity_id
_entity_poly.type
_entity_poly.pdbx_seq_one_letter_code
_entity_poly.pdbx_strand_id
1 'polypeptide(L)'
;MCIRPSVAQENASTEDDLTTKLADIVHISSLIKAALQNGQPLGTIMEQWDFMHLQVAMYINSDVPGLQQPGFGKAIRGFCQRLKGKQGRFRGNLSGKRVDFSGRTVISPDPNLSIEQVALPELVAKNLTYPELVFQHNIETMREHIRNGPSKWPGANQIHKKKRRE
;
A
#
# COMPACT_ATOMS: atom_id res chain seq x y z
N MET A 1 8.64 16.01 -4.88
CA MET A 1 8.40 15.63 -3.47
C MET A 1 7.06 14.92 -3.41
N CYS A 2 7.02 13.73 -2.83
CA CYS A 2 5.78 12.97 -2.75
C CYS A 2 5.11 13.23 -1.40
N ILE A 3 4.16 14.16 -1.38
CA ILE A 3 3.30 14.40 -0.22
C ILE A 3 2.24 13.32 -0.20
N ARG A 4 2.09 12.61 0.90
CA ARG A 4 1.01 11.65 1.07
C ARG A 4 -0.22 12.32 1.66
N PRO A 5 -1.43 11.92 1.20
CA PRO A 5 -2.65 12.48 1.74
C PRO A 5 -2.83 12.09 3.21
N SER A 6 -3.48 12.97 3.97
CA SER A 6 -3.90 12.69 5.33
C SER A 6 -4.90 11.54 5.40
N VAL A 7 -4.84 10.77 6.47
CA VAL A 7 -5.81 9.69 6.74
C VAL A 7 -6.87 10.25 7.68
N ALA A 8 -8.10 10.38 7.18
CA ALA A 8 -9.25 10.75 8.00
C ALA A 8 -9.60 9.59 8.94
N GLN A 9 -9.57 9.83 10.25
CA GLN A 9 -10.15 8.97 11.28
C GLN A 9 -11.43 9.64 11.79
N GLU A 10 -12.35 8.87 12.34
CA GLU A 10 -13.69 9.34 12.71
C GLU A 10 -13.73 10.64 13.56
N ASN A 11 -12.66 10.98 14.29
CA ASN A 11 -12.57 12.18 15.13
C ASN A 11 -11.32 13.05 14.92
N ALA A 12 -10.40 12.67 14.03
CA ALA A 12 -9.18 13.45 13.80
C ALA A 12 -8.57 13.13 12.42
N SER A 13 -7.97 14.13 11.79
CA SER A 13 -7.12 13.94 10.62
C SER A 13 -5.69 13.72 11.08
N THR A 14 -5.11 12.56 10.73
CA THR A 14 -3.70 12.26 11.03
C THR A 14 -2.88 12.37 9.76
N GLU A 15 -1.88 13.26 9.79
CA GLU A 15 -0.94 13.40 8.70
C GLU A 15 0.02 12.21 8.62
N ASP A 16 0.50 11.91 7.41
CA ASP A 16 1.51 10.87 7.22
C ASP A 16 2.86 11.30 7.82
N ASP A 17 3.59 10.35 8.41
CA ASP A 17 4.87 10.60 9.09
C ASP A 17 5.88 11.34 8.18
N LEU A 18 5.92 11.01 6.90
CA LEU A 18 6.79 11.69 5.93
C LEU A 18 6.36 13.14 5.67
N THR A 19 5.05 13.40 5.64
CA THR A 19 4.52 14.76 5.46
C THR A 19 4.88 15.65 6.65
N THR A 20 4.73 15.13 7.87
CA THR A 20 5.11 15.82 9.10
C THR A 20 6.60 16.16 9.10
N LYS A 21 7.46 15.19 8.78
CA LYS A 21 8.91 15.41 8.71
C LYS A 21 9.32 16.38 7.60
N LEU A 22 8.64 16.39 6.47
CA LEU A 22 8.87 17.39 5.43
C LEU A 22 8.49 18.80 5.88
N ALA A 23 7.38 18.94 6.61
CA ALA A 23 6.97 20.22 7.19
C ALA A 23 8.03 20.76 8.15
N ASP A 24 8.59 19.88 9.03
CA ASP A 24 9.69 20.24 9.94
C ASP A 24 10.92 20.75 9.16
N ILE A 25 11.35 20.04 8.13
CA ILE A 25 12.50 20.41 7.28
C ILE A 25 12.27 21.75 6.59
N VAL A 26 11.09 21.97 6.02
CA VAL A 26 10.73 23.25 5.35
C VAL A 26 10.72 24.40 6.37
N HIS A 27 10.18 24.16 7.57
CA HIS A 27 10.15 25.15 8.62
C HIS A 27 11.57 25.57 9.05
N ILE A 28 12.46 24.62 9.34
CA ILE A 28 13.85 24.90 9.71
C ILE A 28 14.59 25.61 8.55
N SER A 29 14.38 25.17 7.31
CA SER A 29 14.96 25.83 6.14
C SER A 29 14.53 27.32 6.04
N SER A 30 13.27 27.61 6.37
CA SER A 30 12.78 29.00 6.40
C SER A 30 13.43 29.82 7.54
N LEU A 31 13.65 29.20 8.70
CA LEU A 31 14.37 29.85 9.82
C LEU A 31 15.82 30.18 9.48
N ILE A 32 16.55 29.24 8.86
CA ILE A 32 17.92 29.47 8.39
C ILE A 32 17.98 30.62 7.40
N LYS A 33 17.04 30.64 6.44
CA LYS A 33 16.94 31.70 5.45
C LYS A 33 16.69 33.08 6.09
N ALA A 34 15.80 33.15 7.07
CA ALA A 34 15.52 34.36 7.82
C ALA A 34 16.72 34.80 8.66
N ALA A 35 17.42 33.85 9.30
CA ALA A 35 18.63 34.11 10.09
C ALA A 35 19.77 34.70 9.25
N LEU A 36 19.96 34.18 8.03
CA LEU A 36 20.92 34.73 7.07
C LEU A 36 20.56 36.13 6.61
N GLN A 37 19.28 36.41 6.35
CA GLN A 37 18.80 37.73 5.95
C GLN A 37 18.93 38.76 7.07
N ASN A 38 18.73 38.36 8.31
CA ASN A 38 18.81 39.23 9.50
C ASN A 38 20.25 39.37 10.04
N GLY A 39 21.24 38.77 9.39
CA GLY A 39 22.65 38.89 9.84
C GLY A 39 22.92 38.27 11.19
N GLN A 40 22.26 37.19 11.57
CA GLN A 40 22.47 36.52 12.86
C GLN A 40 23.88 35.93 12.97
N PRO A 41 24.40 35.73 14.23
CA PRO A 41 25.69 35.12 14.45
C PRO A 41 25.84 33.77 13.75
N LEU A 42 27.02 33.52 13.15
CA LEU A 42 27.30 32.29 12.41
C LEU A 42 27.09 31.03 13.26
N GLY A 43 27.40 31.09 14.57
CA GLY A 43 27.17 29.96 15.48
C GLY A 43 25.72 29.50 15.53
N THR A 44 24.78 30.44 15.65
CA THR A 44 23.33 30.12 15.66
C THR A 44 22.86 29.53 14.34
N ILE A 45 23.37 30.04 13.20
CA ILE A 45 23.04 29.52 11.88
C ILE A 45 23.56 28.08 11.72
N MET A 46 24.77 27.79 12.22
CA MET A 46 25.35 26.44 12.17
C MET A 46 24.57 25.45 13.04
N GLU A 47 24.12 25.84 14.24
CA GLU A 47 23.27 25.00 15.07
C GLU A 47 21.93 24.63 14.37
N GLN A 48 21.29 25.61 13.72
CA GLN A 48 20.08 25.37 12.94
C GLN A 48 20.36 24.47 11.72
N TRP A 49 21.51 24.63 11.09
CA TRP A 49 21.95 23.78 9.97
C TRP A 49 22.16 22.34 10.41
N ASP A 50 22.84 22.10 11.52
CA ASP A 50 23.05 20.76 12.08
C ASP A 50 21.73 20.11 12.47
N PHE A 51 20.81 20.89 13.03
CA PHE A 51 19.47 20.41 13.34
C PHE A 51 18.68 20.05 12.08
N MET A 52 18.81 20.80 10.99
CA MET A 52 18.21 20.46 9.69
C MET A 52 18.78 19.14 9.14
N HIS A 53 20.11 18.96 9.21
CA HIS A 53 20.75 17.70 8.81
C HIS A 53 20.20 16.51 9.58
N LEU A 54 19.97 16.67 10.87
CA LEU A 54 19.36 15.66 11.72
C LEU A 54 17.95 15.30 11.23
N GLN A 55 17.10 16.29 10.96
CA GLN A 55 15.74 16.07 10.47
C GLN A 55 15.74 15.36 9.10
N VAL A 56 16.65 15.72 8.22
CA VAL A 56 16.82 15.05 6.91
C VAL A 56 17.29 13.60 7.10
N ALA A 57 18.23 13.35 8.01
CA ALA A 57 18.67 11.99 8.32
C ALA A 57 17.51 11.13 8.84
N MET A 58 16.69 11.66 9.76
CA MET A 58 15.51 10.99 10.29
C MET A 58 14.41 10.78 9.23
N TYR A 59 14.29 11.66 8.25
CA TYR A 59 13.38 11.50 7.13
C TYR A 59 13.76 10.30 6.25
N ILE A 60 15.05 10.07 6.06
CA ILE A 60 15.58 8.93 5.31
C ILE A 60 15.54 7.67 6.17
N ASN A 61 16.09 7.73 7.36
CA ASN A 61 16.18 6.62 8.30
C ASN A 61 15.84 7.08 9.72
N SER A 62 14.71 6.64 10.24
CA SER A 62 14.28 6.98 11.61
C SER A 62 14.93 6.13 12.71
N ASP A 63 15.66 5.07 12.35
CA ASP A 63 16.38 4.19 13.30
C ASP A 63 17.81 4.67 13.55
N VAL A 64 18.04 5.98 13.68
CA VAL A 64 19.37 6.51 13.97
C VAL A 64 19.70 6.25 15.45
N PRO A 65 20.82 5.55 15.76
CA PRO A 65 21.22 5.27 17.13
C PRO A 65 21.43 6.57 17.94
N GLY A 66 20.92 6.61 19.18
CA GLY A 66 21.05 7.77 20.07
C GLY A 66 19.98 8.85 19.88
N LEU A 67 19.12 8.77 18.86
CA LEU A 67 18.08 9.75 18.58
C LEU A 67 16.67 9.21 18.78
N GLN A 68 16.53 8.00 19.29
CA GLN A 68 15.23 7.48 19.66
C GLN A 68 14.64 8.35 20.76
N GLN A 69 13.55 9.05 20.44
CA GLN A 69 12.81 9.83 21.43
C GLN A 69 12.11 8.86 22.39
N PRO A 70 12.59 8.70 23.62
CA PRO A 70 11.91 7.89 24.60
C PRO A 70 10.64 8.64 25.05
N GLY A 71 9.49 8.06 24.81
CA GLY A 71 8.24 8.49 25.42
C GLY A 71 7.14 9.04 24.54
N PHE A 72 7.34 9.20 23.26
CA PHE A 72 6.26 9.59 22.34
C PHE A 72 5.82 8.42 21.44
N GLY A 73 4.78 7.72 21.85
CA GLY A 73 3.88 6.95 21.01
C GLY A 73 4.54 6.06 19.95
N LYS A 74 3.93 6.00 18.80
CA LYS A 74 4.34 5.20 17.66
C LYS A 74 5.61 5.74 17.00
N ALA A 75 6.60 4.88 16.80
CA ALA A 75 7.83 5.25 16.09
C ALA A 75 7.54 5.80 14.69
N ILE A 76 8.10 6.96 14.37
CA ILE A 76 7.98 7.61 13.06
C ILE A 76 8.66 6.73 12.00
N ARG A 77 8.00 6.49 10.87
CA ARG A 77 8.53 5.69 9.78
C ARG A 77 9.15 6.55 8.70
N GLY A 78 10.49 6.50 8.59
CA GLY A 78 11.23 7.06 7.47
C GLY A 78 11.17 6.19 6.21
N PHE A 79 11.87 6.59 5.15
CA PHE A 79 11.93 5.82 3.90
C PHE A 79 12.53 4.43 4.09
N CYS A 80 13.63 4.30 4.80
CA CYS A 80 14.28 3.02 5.03
C CYS A 80 13.32 2.01 5.67
N GLN A 81 12.51 2.43 6.66
CA GLN A 81 11.55 1.58 7.35
C GLN A 81 10.39 1.15 6.44
N ARG A 82 10.07 1.94 5.40
CA ARG A 82 9.05 1.58 4.39
C ARG A 82 9.56 0.60 3.35
N LEU A 83 10.85 0.59 3.09
CA LEU A 83 11.49 -0.30 2.10
C LEU A 83 11.94 -1.63 2.71
N LYS A 84 12.43 -1.57 3.96
CA LYS A 84 13.04 -2.67 4.70
C LYS A 84 11.99 -3.66 5.25
N GLY A 85 12.40 -4.93 5.35
CA GLY A 85 11.65 -5.95 6.07
C GLY A 85 10.58 -6.69 5.25
N LYS A 86 9.89 -7.64 5.92
CA LYS A 86 8.88 -8.51 5.29
C LYS A 86 7.65 -7.73 4.78
N GLN A 87 7.30 -6.66 5.47
CA GLN A 87 6.16 -5.79 5.11
C GLN A 87 6.58 -4.57 4.28
N GLY A 88 7.88 -4.43 4.00
CA GLY A 88 8.41 -3.35 3.18
C GLY A 88 8.04 -3.50 1.70
N ARG A 89 8.33 -2.47 0.92
CA ARG A 89 7.97 -2.43 -0.51
C ARG A 89 8.64 -3.54 -1.32
N PHE A 90 9.90 -3.85 -1.06
CA PHE A 90 10.59 -4.88 -1.82
C PHE A 90 10.02 -6.27 -1.57
N ARG A 91 9.97 -6.74 -0.32
CA ARG A 91 9.52 -8.10 0.00
C ARG A 91 8.00 -8.24 0.04
N GLY A 92 7.28 -7.19 0.44
CA GLY A 92 5.84 -7.25 0.66
C GLY A 92 4.98 -6.83 -0.54
N ASN A 93 5.52 -6.07 -1.49
CA ASN A 93 4.75 -5.55 -2.61
C ASN A 93 5.36 -5.81 -3.99
N LEU A 94 6.69 -6.01 -4.10
CA LEU A 94 7.37 -6.20 -5.38
C LEU A 94 7.75 -7.67 -5.62
N SER A 95 8.47 -8.30 -4.70
CA SER A 95 8.85 -9.72 -4.81
C SER A 95 7.67 -10.66 -4.58
N GLY A 96 6.69 -10.24 -3.81
CA GLY A 96 5.43 -10.94 -3.59
C GLY A 96 4.33 -9.94 -3.32
N LYS A 97 3.12 -10.21 -3.81
CA LYS A 97 1.95 -9.37 -3.62
C LYS A 97 0.68 -10.20 -3.52
N ARG A 98 -0.34 -9.63 -2.91
CA ARG A 98 -1.67 -10.26 -2.87
C ARG A 98 -2.33 -10.17 -4.23
N VAL A 99 -2.95 -11.25 -4.64
CA VAL A 99 -3.68 -11.36 -5.92
C VAL A 99 -5.13 -11.72 -5.65
N ASP A 100 -6.00 -11.26 -6.55
CA ASP A 100 -7.41 -11.61 -6.55
C ASP A 100 -7.64 -12.94 -7.28
N PHE A 101 -8.85 -13.46 -7.23
CA PHE A 101 -9.27 -14.71 -7.90
C PHE A 101 -8.40 -15.91 -7.52
N SER A 102 -8.04 -16.00 -6.25
CA SER A 102 -7.23 -17.08 -5.69
C SER A 102 -8.02 -17.87 -4.64
N GLY A 103 -7.66 -19.12 -4.48
CA GLY A 103 -8.25 -20.00 -3.49
C GLY A 103 -7.17 -20.68 -2.64
N ARG A 104 -7.56 -21.17 -1.48
CA ARG A 104 -6.70 -21.95 -0.58
C ARG A 104 -7.50 -23.04 0.09
N THR A 105 -6.98 -24.26 0.10
CA THR A 105 -7.58 -25.38 0.80
C THR A 105 -6.50 -26.32 1.31
N VAL A 106 -6.92 -27.27 2.12
CA VAL A 106 -6.05 -28.35 2.60
C VAL A 106 -5.74 -29.31 1.44
N ILE A 107 -4.50 -29.73 1.35
CA ILE A 107 -4.05 -30.75 0.38
C ILE A 107 -3.97 -32.11 1.08
N SER A 108 -4.36 -33.17 0.36
CA SER A 108 -4.25 -34.57 0.79
C SER A 108 -3.67 -35.39 -0.35
N PRO A 109 -2.84 -36.42 -0.06
CA PRO A 109 -2.30 -37.29 -1.08
C PRO A 109 -3.41 -38.13 -1.72
N ASP A 110 -3.38 -38.26 -3.06
CA ASP A 110 -4.26 -39.18 -3.80
C ASP A 110 -3.44 -39.97 -4.83
N PRO A 111 -3.31 -41.27 -4.65
CA PRO A 111 -2.53 -42.13 -5.55
C PRO A 111 -3.16 -42.31 -6.94
N ASN A 112 -4.44 -41.95 -7.12
CA ASN A 112 -5.16 -42.07 -8.40
C ASN A 112 -4.90 -40.88 -9.35
N LEU A 113 -4.28 -39.81 -8.83
CA LEU A 113 -3.94 -38.66 -9.64
C LEU A 113 -2.58 -38.82 -10.29
N SER A 114 -2.47 -38.43 -11.58
CA SER A 114 -1.17 -38.31 -12.22
C SER A 114 -0.44 -37.06 -11.76
N ILE A 115 0.87 -36.98 -12.00
CA ILE A 115 1.72 -35.88 -11.55
C ILE A 115 1.31 -34.51 -12.14
N GLU A 116 0.60 -34.51 -13.26
CA GLU A 116 0.12 -33.30 -13.95
C GLU A 116 -1.30 -32.89 -13.53
N GLN A 117 -1.95 -33.65 -12.65
CA GLN A 117 -3.33 -33.41 -12.26
C GLN A 117 -3.43 -32.84 -10.85
N VAL A 118 -4.42 -31.97 -10.66
CA VAL A 118 -4.78 -31.40 -9.36
C VAL A 118 -6.28 -31.57 -9.14
N ALA A 119 -6.66 -32.18 -8.01
CA ALA A 119 -8.06 -32.27 -7.61
C ALA A 119 -8.46 -31.02 -6.84
N LEU A 120 -9.55 -30.38 -7.23
CA LEU A 120 -10.16 -29.24 -6.56
C LEU A 120 -11.53 -29.60 -6.03
N PRO A 121 -11.90 -29.16 -4.80
CA PRO A 121 -13.26 -29.33 -4.32
C PRO A 121 -14.26 -28.60 -5.24
N GLU A 122 -15.36 -29.26 -5.56
CA GLU A 122 -16.42 -28.71 -6.43
C GLU A 122 -16.97 -27.38 -5.92
N LEU A 123 -17.09 -27.23 -4.59
CA LEU A 123 -17.57 -25.99 -3.97
C LEU A 123 -16.61 -24.82 -4.22
N VAL A 124 -15.29 -25.05 -4.19
CA VAL A 124 -14.30 -24.02 -4.52
C VAL A 124 -14.41 -23.61 -5.98
N ALA A 125 -14.56 -24.58 -6.88
CA ALA A 125 -14.72 -24.32 -8.30
C ALA A 125 -16.00 -23.52 -8.62
N LYS A 126 -17.10 -23.78 -7.90
CA LYS A 126 -18.35 -23.02 -8.04
C LYS A 126 -18.29 -21.60 -7.49
N ASN A 127 -17.53 -21.38 -6.43
CA ASN A 127 -17.45 -20.08 -5.76
C ASN A 127 -16.37 -19.15 -6.35
N LEU A 128 -15.33 -19.72 -6.95
CA LEU A 128 -14.25 -18.95 -7.53
C LEU A 128 -14.73 -18.32 -8.85
N THR A 129 -14.63 -17.00 -8.93
CA THR A 129 -15.07 -16.23 -10.09
C THR A 129 -13.92 -15.42 -10.67
N TYR A 130 -14.00 -15.10 -11.94
CA TYR A 130 -13.07 -14.19 -12.61
C TYR A 130 -13.87 -13.18 -13.47
N PRO A 131 -13.37 -11.95 -13.67
CA PRO A 131 -14.03 -10.96 -14.49
C PRO A 131 -13.82 -11.28 -15.97
N GLU A 132 -14.89 -11.23 -16.74
CA GLU A 132 -14.86 -11.35 -18.18
C GLU A 132 -15.52 -10.15 -18.84
N LEU A 133 -14.88 -9.61 -19.88
CA LEU A 133 -15.40 -8.49 -20.65
C LEU A 133 -16.38 -8.99 -21.71
N VAL A 134 -17.51 -8.30 -21.83
CA VAL A 134 -18.55 -8.63 -22.81
C VAL A 134 -18.23 -7.95 -24.14
N PHE A 135 -18.08 -8.74 -25.19
CA PHE A 135 -17.89 -8.33 -26.59
C PHE A 135 -18.99 -8.89 -27.48
N GLN A 136 -19.02 -8.46 -28.73
CA GLN A 136 -20.02 -8.96 -29.68
C GLN A 136 -19.92 -10.48 -29.95
N HIS A 137 -18.71 -11.03 -29.92
CA HIS A 137 -18.47 -12.44 -30.17
C HIS A 137 -18.85 -13.36 -29.01
N ASN A 138 -18.84 -12.88 -27.74
CA ASN A 138 -19.15 -13.71 -26.58
C ASN A 138 -20.50 -13.35 -25.91
N ILE A 139 -21.26 -12.41 -26.47
CA ILE A 139 -22.49 -11.88 -25.87
C ILE A 139 -23.56 -12.95 -25.62
N GLU A 140 -23.69 -13.92 -26.55
CA GLU A 140 -24.66 -14.98 -26.38
C GLU A 140 -24.31 -15.92 -25.23
N THR A 141 -23.05 -16.30 -25.11
CA THR A 141 -22.53 -17.10 -23.99
C THR A 141 -22.71 -16.38 -22.66
N MET A 142 -22.39 -15.07 -22.62
CA MET A 142 -22.57 -14.26 -21.42
C MET A 142 -24.03 -14.11 -21.00
N ARG A 143 -24.96 -14.02 -21.97
CA ARG A 143 -26.40 -14.02 -21.70
C ARG A 143 -26.87 -15.33 -21.08
N GLU A 144 -26.33 -16.44 -21.55
CA GLU A 144 -26.62 -17.77 -20.99
C GLU A 144 -26.11 -17.90 -19.58
N HIS A 145 -24.87 -17.42 -19.28
CA HIS A 145 -24.30 -17.41 -17.92
C HIS A 145 -25.16 -16.57 -16.96
N ILE A 146 -25.71 -15.44 -17.43
CA ILE A 146 -26.60 -14.60 -16.63
C ILE A 146 -27.94 -15.30 -16.36
N ARG A 147 -28.51 -16.00 -17.35
CA ARG A 147 -29.76 -16.78 -17.17
C ARG A 147 -29.58 -17.94 -16.21
N ASN A 148 -28.41 -18.57 -16.19
CA ASN A 148 -28.07 -19.66 -15.29
C ASN A 148 -27.89 -19.16 -13.84
N GLY A 149 -27.43 -17.91 -13.64
CA GLY A 149 -27.20 -17.31 -12.33
C GLY A 149 -26.10 -18.01 -11.53
N PRO A 150 -26.00 -17.76 -10.22
CA PRO A 150 -24.96 -18.32 -9.37
C PRO A 150 -25.15 -19.80 -9.02
N SER A 151 -26.36 -20.35 -9.20
CA SER A 151 -26.70 -21.72 -8.79
C SER A 151 -26.34 -22.79 -9.81
N LYS A 152 -26.28 -22.44 -11.08
CA LYS A 152 -26.02 -23.38 -12.17
C LYS A 152 -24.74 -23.01 -12.90
N TRP A 153 -23.83 -23.98 -13.00
CA TRP A 153 -22.59 -23.80 -13.76
C TRP A 153 -22.81 -24.18 -15.26
N PRO A 154 -22.27 -23.41 -16.20
CA PRO A 154 -21.59 -22.12 -16.10
C PRO A 154 -22.57 -20.97 -15.83
N GLY A 155 -22.25 -20.11 -14.87
CA GLY A 155 -23.13 -19.04 -14.43
C GLY A 155 -22.38 -17.78 -14.00
N ALA A 156 -23.10 -16.67 -13.91
CA ALA A 156 -22.56 -15.38 -13.52
C ALA A 156 -23.02 -15.00 -12.09
N ASN A 157 -22.08 -14.62 -11.23
CA ASN A 157 -22.38 -14.17 -9.88
C ASN A 157 -22.66 -12.66 -9.81
N GLN A 158 -21.99 -11.87 -10.64
CA GLN A 158 -22.09 -10.40 -10.62
C GLN A 158 -22.05 -9.81 -12.03
N ILE A 159 -22.70 -8.67 -12.20
CA ILE A 159 -22.70 -7.89 -13.43
C ILE A 159 -22.24 -6.48 -13.10
N HIS A 160 -21.13 -6.05 -13.68
CA HIS A 160 -20.61 -4.70 -13.54
C HIS A 160 -20.98 -3.84 -14.74
N LYS A 161 -21.85 -2.84 -14.55
CA LYS A 161 -22.16 -1.84 -15.56
C LYS A 161 -21.15 -0.71 -15.50
N LYS A 162 -20.51 -0.39 -16.62
CA LYS A 162 -19.70 0.81 -16.75
C LYS A 162 -20.64 2.02 -16.64
N LYS A 163 -20.51 2.85 -15.57
CA LYS A 163 -21.22 4.14 -15.51
C LYS A 163 -20.79 4.97 -16.72
N ARG A 164 -21.75 5.34 -17.59
CA ARG A 164 -21.51 6.41 -18.58
C ARG A 164 -21.14 7.67 -17.76
N ARG A 165 -19.98 8.25 -18.04
CA ARG A 165 -19.71 9.64 -17.64
C ARG A 165 -20.59 10.48 -18.55
N GLU A 166 -21.60 11.11 -17.98
CA GLU A 166 -22.34 12.21 -18.61
C GLU A 166 -21.41 13.43 -18.68
#